data_e4c71380ca98af8d97983a1cd8a644d8
#
_entry.id   e4c71380ca98af8d97983a1cd8a644d8
#
_cell.length_a   1.000
_cell.length_b   1.000
_cell.length_c   1.000
_cell.angle_alpha   90.00
_cell.angle_beta   90.00
_cell.angle_gamma   90.00
#
_symmetry.space_group_name_H-M   'P 1'
#
loop_
_entity.id
_entity.type
_entity.pdbx_description
1 polymer ?
#
loop_
_entity_poly.entity_id
_entity_poly.type
_entity_poly.pdbx_seq_one_letter_code
_entity_poly.pdbx_strand_id
1 'polypeptide(L)'
;MGTKTARHNTRLQMKICIVGASGKLGRYMIQHALDRGYDVVGVCRQTSVSKLDAFKDRITVVPGLTDNRKAIARAVSDCDGVLTVLAPWGVRNYASGTAQAVLDLARPGARLVFSCGWHITRDGKDVYSRRFLALVKGIAWLARVVRRADLDDQVRACRRIFESNTRWTVVRGSDLAEGESEGLPVWSRHVGDPILASNLTRRIDFALFMVEALRNDTLIHEAPAIVGCRAPSASLAPASATAQWLA
;
A
#
# COMPACT_ATOMS: atom_id res chain seq x y z
N MET A 1 -49.59 0.21 22.45
CA MET A 1 -48.17 0.07 22.83
C MET A 1 -47.45 -0.58 21.65
N GLY A 2 -46.83 0.25 20.82
CA GLY A 2 -46.10 -0.24 19.65
C GLY A 2 -44.58 -0.24 19.92
N THR A 3 -44.04 -1.39 20.02
CA THR A 3 -42.58 -1.62 20.12
C THR A 3 -41.92 -1.24 18.79
N LYS A 4 -41.28 -0.08 18.72
CA LYS A 4 -40.36 0.26 17.63
C LYS A 4 -39.14 -0.65 17.70
N THR A 5 -39.14 -1.69 16.86
CA THR A 5 -37.94 -2.50 16.59
C THR A 5 -36.92 -1.58 15.91
N ALA A 6 -35.90 -1.17 16.65
CA ALA A 6 -34.75 -0.49 16.10
C ALA A 6 -34.06 -1.44 15.11
N ARG A 7 -34.22 -1.18 13.81
CA ARG A 7 -33.42 -1.83 12.77
C ARG A 7 -31.99 -1.41 13.01
N HIS A 8 -31.23 -2.29 13.64
CA HIS A 8 -29.77 -2.18 13.74
C HIS A 8 -29.24 -2.29 12.31
N ASN A 9 -28.92 -1.12 11.73
CA ASN A 9 -28.29 -1.06 10.41
C ASN A 9 -26.85 -1.56 10.59
N THR A 10 -26.66 -2.86 10.55
CA THR A 10 -25.36 -3.53 10.58
C THR A 10 -24.70 -3.19 9.23
N ARG A 11 -24.09 -2.03 9.13
CA ARG A 11 -23.12 -1.75 8.08
C ARG A 11 -22.06 -2.84 8.24
N LEU A 12 -22.03 -3.81 7.32
CA LEU A 12 -21.06 -4.90 7.35
C LEU A 12 -19.67 -4.26 7.50
N GLN A 13 -19.03 -4.53 8.62
CA GLN A 13 -17.70 -4.01 8.95
C GLN A 13 -16.72 -4.55 7.92
N MET A 14 -16.00 -3.68 7.22
CA MET A 14 -15.05 -4.09 6.19
C MET A 14 -13.94 -4.92 6.82
N LYS A 15 -13.70 -6.13 6.31
CA LYS A 15 -12.59 -6.98 6.73
C LYS A 15 -11.44 -6.84 5.75
N ILE A 16 -10.25 -6.54 6.27
CA ILE A 16 -9.07 -6.33 5.44
C ILE A 16 -7.88 -7.17 5.89
N CYS A 17 -7.02 -7.52 4.94
CA CYS A 17 -5.74 -8.13 5.22
C CYS A 17 -4.60 -7.15 4.96
N ILE A 18 -3.61 -7.10 5.86
CA ILE A 18 -2.39 -6.33 5.69
C ILE A 18 -1.21 -7.29 5.58
N VAL A 19 -0.66 -7.41 4.37
CA VAL A 19 0.51 -8.25 4.06
C VAL A 19 1.78 -7.44 4.27
N GLY A 20 2.61 -7.88 5.23
CA GLY A 20 3.75 -7.11 5.73
C GLY A 20 3.40 -6.26 6.97
N ALA A 21 2.42 -6.70 7.75
CA ALA A 21 1.82 -5.99 8.88
C ALA A 21 2.83 -5.53 9.95
N SER A 22 3.88 -6.30 10.24
CA SER A 22 4.89 -5.97 11.27
C SER A 22 5.93 -4.93 10.84
N GLY A 23 5.93 -4.53 9.56
CA GLY A 23 6.79 -3.46 9.05
C GLY A 23 6.37 -2.08 9.56
N LYS A 24 7.24 -1.07 9.43
CA LYS A 24 6.90 0.31 9.82
C LYS A 24 5.62 0.80 9.12
N LEU A 25 5.54 0.62 7.80
CA LEU A 25 4.35 1.00 7.01
C LEU A 25 3.13 0.17 7.41
N GLY A 26 3.30 -1.16 7.60
CA GLY A 26 2.22 -2.06 7.99
C GLY A 26 1.56 -1.69 9.32
N ARG A 27 2.35 -1.28 10.32
CA ARG A 27 1.82 -0.86 11.62
C ARG A 27 0.99 0.43 11.54
N TYR A 28 1.39 1.40 10.70
CA TYR A 28 0.57 2.58 10.44
C TYR A 28 -0.72 2.23 9.69
N MET A 29 -0.67 1.29 8.74
CA MET A 29 -1.89 0.80 8.09
C MET A 29 -2.84 0.12 9.08
N ILE A 30 -2.32 -0.68 10.03
CA ILE A 30 -3.15 -1.27 11.10
C ILE A 30 -3.84 -0.15 11.89
N GLN A 31 -3.09 0.85 12.36
CA GLN A 31 -3.67 1.96 13.12
C GLN A 31 -4.79 2.64 12.37
N HIS A 32 -4.54 3.08 11.13
CA HIS A 32 -5.55 3.75 10.32
C HIS A 32 -6.78 2.87 10.02
N ALA A 33 -6.58 1.57 9.83
CA ALA A 33 -7.66 0.62 9.59
C ALA A 33 -8.55 0.44 10.84
N LEU A 34 -7.91 0.30 12.01
CA LEU A 34 -8.62 0.19 13.29
C LEU A 34 -9.39 1.48 13.64
N ASP A 35 -8.83 2.65 13.34
CA ASP A 35 -9.49 3.94 13.57
C ASP A 35 -10.75 4.10 12.69
N ARG A 36 -10.84 3.35 11.58
CA ARG A 36 -12.02 3.28 10.70
C ARG A 36 -12.97 2.15 11.05
N GLY A 37 -12.68 1.43 12.13
CA GLY A 37 -13.51 0.30 12.58
C GLY A 37 -13.41 -0.92 11.66
N TYR A 38 -12.32 -1.11 10.90
CA TYR A 38 -12.14 -2.30 10.08
C TYR A 38 -11.72 -3.51 10.94
N ASP A 39 -12.16 -4.70 10.53
CA ASP A 39 -11.61 -5.96 11.03
C ASP A 39 -10.29 -6.24 10.30
N VAL A 40 -9.21 -6.42 11.05
CA VAL A 40 -7.85 -6.47 10.48
C VAL A 40 -7.21 -7.83 10.68
N VAL A 41 -6.76 -8.42 9.57
CA VAL A 41 -5.89 -9.59 9.54
C VAL A 41 -4.48 -9.15 9.14
N GLY A 42 -3.48 -9.42 9.98
CA GLY A 42 -2.09 -9.05 9.71
C GLY A 42 -1.22 -10.27 9.36
N VAL A 43 -0.56 -10.25 8.20
CA VAL A 43 0.43 -11.27 7.83
C VAL A 43 1.84 -10.75 8.09
N CYS A 44 2.62 -11.51 8.86
CA CYS A 44 4.02 -11.20 9.11
C CYS A 44 4.81 -12.48 9.42
N ARG A 45 6.15 -12.39 9.32
CA ARG A 45 7.03 -13.51 9.69
C ARG A 45 6.84 -13.87 11.17
N GLN A 46 6.93 -15.16 11.49
CA GLN A 46 6.84 -15.66 12.87
C GLN A 46 7.77 -14.88 13.83
N THR A 47 9.01 -14.61 13.41
CA THR A 47 10.02 -13.87 14.19
C THR A 47 9.68 -12.38 14.41
N SER A 48 8.60 -11.89 13.81
CA SER A 48 8.19 -10.48 13.86
C SER A 48 6.80 -10.28 14.48
N VAL A 49 6.18 -11.35 14.99
CA VAL A 49 4.84 -11.28 15.61
C VAL A 49 4.85 -10.33 16.82
N SER A 50 5.89 -10.38 17.66
CA SER A 50 6.01 -9.49 18.84
C SER A 50 6.00 -7.99 18.49
N LYS A 51 6.35 -7.61 17.25
CA LYS A 51 6.23 -6.21 16.81
C LYS A 51 4.78 -5.72 16.68
N LEU A 52 3.82 -6.64 16.78
CA LEU A 52 2.39 -6.37 16.73
C LEU A 52 1.71 -6.46 18.10
N ASP A 53 2.46 -6.63 19.19
CA ASP A 53 1.91 -6.79 20.55
C ASP A 53 1.00 -5.64 20.97
N ALA A 54 1.26 -4.42 20.51
CA ALA A 54 0.39 -3.26 20.76
C ALA A 54 -1.01 -3.39 20.14
N PHE A 55 -1.20 -4.33 19.20
CA PHE A 55 -2.46 -4.56 18.49
C PHE A 55 -3.06 -5.95 18.74
N LYS A 56 -2.40 -6.82 19.56
CA LYS A 56 -2.68 -8.26 19.68
C LYS A 56 -4.16 -8.61 19.96
N ASP A 57 -4.85 -7.76 20.73
CA ASP A 57 -6.24 -7.99 21.10
C ASP A 57 -7.25 -7.34 20.13
N ARG A 58 -6.75 -6.66 19.10
CA ARG A 58 -7.54 -5.87 18.14
C ARG A 58 -7.43 -6.37 16.69
N ILE A 59 -6.50 -7.29 16.42
CA ILE A 59 -6.26 -7.84 15.08
C ILE A 59 -6.06 -9.34 15.14
N THR A 60 -6.35 -10.02 14.03
CA THR A 60 -5.95 -11.41 13.85
C THR A 60 -4.57 -11.49 13.21
N VAL A 61 -3.62 -12.19 13.80
CA VAL A 61 -2.27 -12.35 13.23
C VAL A 61 -2.15 -13.73 12.59
N VAL A 62 -1.72 -13.76 11.32
CA VAL A 62 -1.39 -14.98 10.58
C VAL A 62 0.13 -15.01 10.36
N PRO A 63 0.88 -15.80 11.14
CA PRO A 63 2.31 -15.92 10.96
C PRO A 63 2.66 -16.65 9.67
N GLY A 64 3.60 -16.09 8.91
CA GLY A 64 4.10 -16.65 7.65
C GLY A 64 4.93 -15.65 6.86
N LEU A 65 5.68 -16.15 5.89
CA LEU A 65 6.30 -15.31 4.88
C LEU A 65 5.21 -14.73 3.96
N THR A 66 5.40 -13.54 3.43
CA THR A 66 4.40 -12.88 2.59
C THR A 66 4.26 -13.52 1.19
N ASP A 67 5.22 -14.33 0.77
CA ASP A 67 5.18 -15.17 -0.43
C ASP A 67 4.71 -16.61 -0.15
N ASN A 68 4.45 -16.95 1.11
CA ASN A 68 3.92 -18.26 1.48
C ASN A 68 2.42 -18.36 1.13
N ARG A 69 2.12 -19.06 0.05
CA ARG A 69 0.75 -19.18 -0.48
C ARG A 69 -0.26 -19.72 0.53
N LYS A 70 0.14 -20.67 1.42
CA LYS A 70 -0.76 -21.21 2.45
C LYS A 70 -1.10 -20.16 3.51
N ALA A 71 -0.13 -19.35 3.93
CA ALA A 71 -0.36 -18.27 4.89
C ALA A 71 -1.23 -17.17 4.26
N ILE A 72 -0.93 -16.77 3.01
CA ILE A 72 -1.73 -15.78 2.28
C ILE A 72 -3.16 -16.29 2.08
N ALA A 73 -3.37 -17.52 1.61
CA ALA A 73 -4.72 -18.07 1.42
C ALA A 73 -5.57 -17.95 2.68
N ARG A 74 -5.03 -18.35 3.85
CA ARG A 74 -5.74 -18.25 5.13
C ARG A 74 -6.08 -16.82 5.55
N ALA A 75 -5.21 -15.86 5.13
CA ALA A 75 -5.35 -14.46 5.56
C ALA A 75 -6.30 -13.64 4.68
N VAL A 76 -6.41 -13.97 3.38
CA VAL A 76 -7.11 -13.10 2.40
C VAL A 76 -8.45 -13.66 1.93
N SER A 77 -8.77 -14.94 2.22
CA SER A 77 -9.90 -15.67 1.63
C SER A 77 -11.27 -15.02 1.85
N ASP A 78 -11.46 -14.34 2.97
CA ASP A 78 -12.71 -13.69 3.35
C ASP A 78 -12.58 -12.17 3.54
N CYS A 79 -11.48 -11.57 3.07
CA CYS A 79 -11.24 -10.15 3.17
C CYS A 79 -11.84 -9.37 1.99
N ASP A 80 -12.46 -8.23 2.29
CA ASP A 80 -13.00 -7.27 1.32
C ASP A 80 -11.90 -6.48 0.63
N GLY A 81 -10.76 -6.30 1.33
CA GLY A 81 -9.59 -5.60 0.84
C GLY A 81 -8.29 -6.18 1.31
N VAL A 82 -7.23 -5.99 0.52
CA VAL A 82 -5.87 -6.43 0.86
C VAL A 82 -4.90 -5.28 0.62
N LEU A 83 -4.18 -4.88 1.67
CA LEU A 83 -3.08 -3.93 1.62
C LEU A 83 -1.76 -4.71 1.60
N THR A 84 -0.92 -4.50 0.60
CA THR A 84 0.32 -5.26 0.43
C THR A 84 1.53 -4.36 0.34
N VAL A 85 2.49 -4.57 1.24
CA VAL A 85 3.79 -3.89 1.19
C VAL A 85 4.74 -4.67 0.29
N LEU A 86 5.03 -4.15 -0.91
CA LEU A 86 6.04 -4.73 -1.81
C LEU A 86 7.43 -4.18 -1.43
N ALA A 87 8.06 -4.80 -0.45
CA ALA A 87 9.40 -4.42 -0.04
C ALA A 87 10.45 -4.95 -1.03
N PRO A 88 11.43 -4.12 -1.47
CA PRO A 88 12.52 -4.57 -2.32
C PRO A 88 13.59 -5.38 -1.57
N TRP A 89 13.47 -5.49 -0.25
CA TRP A 89 14.45 -6.10 0.65
C TRP A 89 14.11 -7.56 0.91
N GLY A 90 15.08 -8.44 0.73
CA GLY A 90 14.94 -9.86 1.11
C GLY A 90 15.43 -10.85 0.05
N VAL A 91 14.81 -12.01 0.05
CA VAL A 91 15.12 -13.13 -0.84
C VAL A 91 14.68 -12.82 -2.28
N ARG A 92 15.35 -13.42 -3.26
CA ARG A 92 14.96 -13.31 -4.68
C ARG A 92 13.49 -13.72 -4.87
N ASN A 93 12.81 -12.98 -5.75
CA ASN A 93 11.39 -13.17 -6.09
C ASN A 93 10.41 -12.96 -4.92
N TYR A 94 10.83 -12.27 -3.85
CA TYR A 94 9.98 -12.06 -2.68
C TYR A 94 8.79 -11.14 -2.99
N ALA A 95 9.02 -10.00 -3.64
CA ALA A 95 7.96 -9.07 -4.02
C ALA A 95 7.04 -9.67 -5.08
N SER A 96 7.61 -10.30 -6.12
CA SER A 96 6.82 -10.93 -7.19
C SER A 96 6.05 -12.16 -6.72
N GLY A 97 6.62 -12.95 -5.81
CA GLY A 97 5.94 -14.08 -5.17
C GLY A 97 4.79 -13.62 -4.28
N THR A 98 5.00 -12.55 -3.49
CA THR A 98 3.96 -11.93 -2.66
C THR A 98 2.81 -11.40 -3.52
N ALA A 99 3.12 -10.63 -4.56
CA ALA A 99 2.10 -10.10 -5.47
C ALA A 99 1.29 -11.23 -6.11
N GLN A 100 1.97 -12.27 -6.64
CA GLN A 100 1.29 -13.40 -7.26
C GLN A 100 0.38 -14.15 -6.28
N ALA A 101 0.84 -14.37 -5.04
CA ALA A 101 0.03 -15.05 -4.03
C ALA A 101 -1.24 -14.25 -3.70
N VAL A 102 -1.14 -12.91 -3.57
CA VAL A 102 -2.30 -12.06 -3.31
C VAL A 102 -3.26 -12.03 -4.51
N LEU A 103 -2.74 -11.87 -5.73
CA LEU A 103 -3.56 -11.86 -6.95
C LEU A 103 -4.36 -13.15 -7.15
N ASP A 104 -3.74 -14.31 -6.88
CA ASP A 104 -4.35 -15.61 -7.08
C ASP A 104 -5.34 -16.03 -5.99
N LEU A 105 -5.12 -15.57 -4.76
CA LEU A 105 -5.77 -16.12 -3.56
C LEU A 105 -6.72 -15.14 -2.88
N ALA A 106 -6.68 -13.85 -3.23
CA ALA A 106 -7.66 -12.90 -2.75
C ALA A 106 -9.07 -13.26 -3.25
N ARG A 107 -10.07 -12.99 -2.43
CA ARG A 107 -11.47 -13.19 -2.78
C ARG A 107 -11.81 -12.47 -4.09
N PRO A 108 -12.60 -13.07 -5.01
CA PRO A 108 -13.10 -12.39 -6.19
C PRO A 108 -13.79 -11.07 -5.83
N GLY A 109 -13.41 -10.00 -6.50
CA GLY A 109 -13.95 -8.66 -6.24
C GLY A 109 -13.30 -7.91 -5.06
N ALA A 110 -12.39 -8.52 -4.31
CA ALA A 110 -11.63 -7.83 -3.26
C ALA A 110 -10.85 -6.63 -3.83
N ARG A 111 -10.73 -5.58 -3.03
CA ARG A 111 -9.96 -4.38 -3.37
C ARG A 111 -8.49 -4.59 -3.01
N LEU A 112 -7.59 -4.54 -3.98
CA LEU A 112 -6.17 -4.83 -3.78
C LEU A 112 -5.35 -3.53 -3.90
N VAL A 113 -4.62 -3.17 -2.84
CA VAL A 113 -3.76 -1.98 -2.84
C VAL A 113 -2.33 -2.39 -2.51
N PHE A 114 -1.42 -2.10 -3.40
CA PHE A 114 0.00 -2.42 -3.29
C PHE A 114 0.83 -1.15 -3.13
N SER A 115 1.95 -1.22 -2.39
CA SER A 115 2.92 -0.13 -2.32
C SER A 115 4.15 -0.43 -3.16
N CYS A 116 4.69 0.58 -3.82
CA CYS A 116 6.01 0.49 -4.46
C CYS A 116 6.73 1.84 -4.51
N GLY A 117 7.88 1.90 -5.17
CA GLY A 117 8.63 3.14 -5.35
C GLY A 117 8.27 3.87 -6.64
N TRP A 118 8.63 5.16 -6.71
CA TRP A 118 8.44 6.00 -7.91
C TRP A 118 9.17 5.50 -9.16
N HIS A 119 10.20 4.67 -9.00
CA HIS A 119 10.93 4.08 -10.12
C HIS A 119 10.09 3.09 -10.95
N ILE A 120 8.91 2.72 -10.47
CA ILE A 120 7.96 1.89 -11.19
C ILE A 120 7.09 2.79 -12.07
N THR A 121 7.08 2.51 -13.36
CA THR A 121 6.17 3.16 -14.31
C THR A 121 5.08 2.19 -14.76
N ARG A 122 3.86 2.71 -14.97
CA ARG A 122 2.74 1.92 -15.50
C ARG A 122 2.73 1.93 -17.02
N ASP A 123 2.91 3.10 -17.62
CA ASP A 123 2.67 3.36 -19.04
C ASP A 123 3.88 4.03 -19.75
N GLY A 124 4.99 4.18 -19.04
CA GLY A 124 6.22 4.78 -19.56
C GLY A 124 6.20 6.30 -19.72
N LYS A 125 5.15 6.98 -19.24
CA LYS A 125 5.01 8.45 -19.35
C LYS A 125 5.62 9.21 -18.17
N ASP A 126 6.15 8.51 -17.18
CA ASP A 126 6.84 9.15 -16.06
C ASP A 126 8.12 9.86 -16.54
N VAL A 127 8.33 11.08 -16.07
CA VAL A 127 9.53 11.90 -16.36
C VAL A 127 10.37 12.00 -15.10
N TYR A 128 11.59 11.47 -15.17
CA TYR A 128 12.50 11.47 -14.04
C TYR A 128 13.63 12.45 -14.23
N SER A 129 14.01 13.18 -13.19
CA SER A 129 15.21 13.98 -13.22
C SER A 129 16.47 13.12 -13.38
N ARG A 130 17.51 13.65 -14.04
CA ARG A 130 18.81 12.94 -14.21
C ARG A 130 19.40 12.52 -12.86
N ARG A 131 19.23 13.36 -11.81
CA ARG A 131 19.68 13.07 -10.44
C ARG A 131 18.96 11.88 -9.84
N PHE A 132 17.63 11.82 -9.99
CA PHE A 132 16.82 10.67 -9.52
C PHE A 132 17.23 9.38 -10.22
N LEU A 133 17.38 9.40 -11.54
CA LEU A 133 17.84 8.23 -12.31
C LEU A 133 19.22 7.75 -11.88
N ALA A 134 20.17 8.68 -11.64
CA ALA A 134 21.50 8.33 -11.15
C ALA A 134 21.43 7.71 -9.75
N LEU A 135 20.62 8.27 -8.85
CA LEU A 135 20.39 7.74 -7.50
C LEU A 135 19.81 6.31 -7.54
N VAL A 136 18.75 6.11 -8.31
CA VAL A 136 18.09 4.78 -8.46
C VAL A 136 19.07 3.75 -9.02
N LYS A 137 19.86 4.11 -10.06
CA LYS A 137 20.89 3.23 -10.63
C LYS A 137 21.98 2.91 -9.61
N GLY A 138 22.44 3.90 -8.85
CA GLY A 138 23.43 3.72 -7.79
C GLY A 138 22.94 2.79 -6.68
N ILE A 139 21.70 2.98 -6.21
CA ILE A 139 21.07 2.11 -5.22
C ILE A 139 20.90 0.69 -5.76
N ALA A 140 20.43 0.54 -7.01
CA ALA A 140 20.26 -0.78 -7.65
C ALA A 140 21.59 -1.53 -7.78
N TRP A 141 22.67 -0.82 -8.18
CA TRP A 141 24.01 -1.39 -8.25
C TRP A 141 24.51 -1.85 -6.87
N LEU A 142 24.41 -0.96 -5.86
CA LEU A 142 24.81 -1.28 -4.48
C LEU A 142 24.01 -2.46 -3.91
N ALA A 143 22.70 -2.48 -4.15
CA ALA A 143 21.81 -3.55 -3.72
C ALA A 143 22.19 -4.91 -4.32
N ARG A 144 22.59 -4.93 -5.60
CA ARG A 144 23.10 -6.15 -6.28
C ARG A 144 24.41 -6.60 -5.67
N VAL A 145 25.35 -5.69 -5.39
CA VAL A 145 26.64 -6.00 -4.78
C VAL A 145 26.47 -6.58 -3.39
N VAL A 146 25.60 -5.98 -2.56
CA VAL A 146 25.37 -6.41 -1.18
C VAL A 146 24.37 -7.58 -1.10
N ARG A 147 23.73 -7.98 -2.20
CA ARG A 147 22.72 -9.06 -2.29
C ARG A 147 21.57 -8.95 -1.28
N ARG A 148 21.22 -7.72 -0.84
CA ARG A 148 20.20 -7.46 0.17
C ARG A 148 18.88 -6.90 -0.37
N ALA A 149 18.85 -6.50 -1.64
CA ALA A 149 17.63 -6.01 -2.29
C ALA A 149 17.61 -6.41 -3.77
N ASP A 150 16.39 -6.61 -4.29
CA ASP A 150 16.13 -6.87 -5.70
C ASP A 150 15.04 -5.89 -6.20
N LEU A 151 15.48 -4.76 -6.75
CA LEU A 151 14.57 -3.76 -7.33
C LEU A 151 13.91 -4.29 -8.61
N ASP A 152 14.59 -5.16 -9.35
CA ASP A 152 14.03 -5.78 -10.56
C ASP A 152 12.87 -6.71 -10.20
N ASP A 153 12.87 -7.30 -8.98
CA ASP A 153 11.76 -8.09 -8.48
C ASP A 153 10.50 -7.26 -8.23
N GLN A 154 10.66 -6.05 -7.72
CA GLN A 154 9.54 -5.13 -7.54
C GLN A 154 8.93 -4.70 -8.89
N VAL A 155 9.77 -4.52 -9.94
CA VAL A 155 9.31 -4.27 -11.31
C VAL A 155 8.50 -5.47 -11.83
N ARG A 156 8.99 -6.70 -11.63
CA ARG A 156 8.26 -7.92 -12.01
C ARG A 156 6.93 -8.05 -11.28
N ALA A 157 6.92 -7.76 -9.98
CA ALA A 157 5.70 -7.75 -9.17
C ALA A 157 4.65 -6.78 -9.73
N CYS A 158 5.05 -5.54 -9.99
CA CYS A 158 4.13 -4.51 -10.52
C CYS A 158 3.63 -4.84 -11.93
N ARG A 159 4.47 -5.42 -12.80
CA ARG A 159 4.02 -5.89 -14.11
C ARG A 159 2.87 -6.90 -14.00
N ARG A 160 3.00 -7.92 -13.14
CA ARG A 160 1.93 -8.90 -12.89
C ARG A 160 0.65 -8.25 -12.38
N ILE A 161 0.77 -7.25 -11.50
CA ILE A 161 -0.37 -6.51 -10.98
C ILE A 161 -1.05 -5.74 -12.11
N PHE A 162 -0.30 -5.01 -12.94
CA PHE A 162 -0.84 -4.21 -14.05
C PHE A 162 -1.52 -5.05 -15.15
N GLU A 163 -1.05 -6.27 -15.35
CA GLU A 163 -1.60 -7.24 -16.31
C GLU A 163 -2.83 -7.99 -15.76
N SER A 164 -3.13 -7.89 -14.45
CA SER A 164 -4.23 -8.60 -13.82
C SER A 164 -5.57 -7.88 -14.01
N ASN A 165 -6.66 -8.67 -14.04
CA ASN A 165 -8.04 -8.15 -14.09
C ASN A 165 -8.63 -7.89 -12.68
N THR A 166 -7.80 -7.90 -11.62
CA THR A 166 -8.26 -7.64 -10.25
C THR A 166 -8.50 -6.14 -10.03
N ARG A 167 -9.23 -5.79 -8.97
CA ARG A 167 -9.48 -4.37 -8.62
C ARG A 167 -8.26 -3.77 -7.89
N TRP A 168 -7.15 -3.65 -8.59
CA TRP A 168 -5.88 -3.21 -8.04
C TRP A 168 -5.68 -1.70 -8.05
N THR A 169 -4.86 -1.21 -7.10
CA THR A 169 -4.16 0.10 -7.12
C THR A 169 -2.71 -0.13 -6.71
N VAL A 170 -1.76 0.55 -7.33
CA VAL A 170 -0.35 0.55 -6.93
C VAL A 170 0.06 1.94 -6.48
N VAL A 171 0.14 2.17 -5.17
CA VAL A 171 0.55 3.45 -4.59
C VAL A 171 2.06 3.58 -4.65
N ARG A 172 2.54 4.61 -5.34
CA ARG A 172 3.96 4.86 -5.59
C ARG A 172 4.47 5.99 -4.71
N GLY A 173 5.48 5.71 -3.88
CA GLY A 173 6.13 6.71 -3.04
C GLY A 173 7.59 6.91 -3.40
N SER A 174 8.15 8.05 -3.00
CA SER A 174 9.58 8.32 -3.08
C SER A 174 10.18 8.29 -1.68
N ASP A 175 10.62 9.41 -1.14
CA ASP A 175 11.22 9.48 0.19
C ASP A 175 10.15 9.43 1.29
N LEU A 176 10.33 8.51 2.23
CA LEU A 176 9.43 8.34 3.36
C LEU A 176 10.08 8.82 4.67
N ALA A 177 9.58 9.91 5.23
CA ALA A 177 10.01 10.42 6.53
C ALA A 177 9.16 9.88 7.68
N GLU A 178 9.75 9.76 8.84
CA GLU A 178 9.02 9.57 10.10
C GLU A 178 8.48 10.92 10.61
N GLY A 179 7.48 10.90 11.46
CA GLY A 179 6.88 12.08 12.08
C GLY A 179 5.38 11.95 12.23
N GLU A 180 4.76 12.99 12.77
CA GLU A 180 3.31 13.09 12.89
C GLU A 180 2.64 13.21 11.52
N SER A 181 1.37 12.82 11.46
CA SER A 181 0.57 12.93 10.25
C SER A 181 0.37 14.40 9.86
N GLU A 182 0.55 14.67 8.59
CA GLU A 182 0.24 15.96 7.96
C GLU A 182 -1.11 15.93 7.23
N GLY A 183 -1.70 14.75 7.10
CA GLY A 183 -2.96 14.51 6.42
C GLY A 183 -2.82 13.70 5.15
N LEU A 184 -3.91 13.59 4.40
CA LEU A 184 -3.97 12.78 3.20
C LEU A 184 -3.06 13.35 2.10
N PRO A 185 -2.10 12.55 1.56
CA PRO A 185 -1.23 12.98 0.47
C PRO A 185 -1.96 13.40 -0.80
N VAL A 186 -1.39 14.34 -1.52
CA VAL A 186 -1.78 14.63 -2.91
C VAL A 186 -1.12 13.66 -3.87
N TRP A 187 -1.70 13.49 -5.06
CA TRP A 187 -1.20 12.51 -6.01
C TRP A 187 -1.32 12.95 -7.46
N SER A 188 -0.48 12.38 -8.32
CA SER A 188 -0.59 12.46 -9.77
C SER A 188 -0.41 11.09 -10.41
N ARG A 189 -0.91 10.94 -11.65
CA ARG A 189 -0.73 9.73 -12.45
C ARG A 189 0.72 9.51 -12.86
N HIS A 190 1.49 10.59 -13.06
CA HIS A 190 2.84 10.50 -13.59
C HIS A 190 3.85 11.23 -12.70
N VAL A 191 4.96 10.57 -12.43
CA VAL A 191 6.13 11.23 -11.85
C VAL A 191 6.65 12.26 -12.86
N GLY A 192 7.08 13.44 -12.38
CA GLY A 192 7.43 14.58 -13.21
C GLY A 192 6.34 15.67 -13.26
N ASP A 193 5.14 15.37 -12.75
CA ASP A 193 4.14 16.39 -12.46
C ASP A 193 4.71 17.39 -11.43
N PRO A 194 4.56 18.71 -11.64
CA PRO A 194 5.05 19.75 -10.71
C PRO A 194 4.60 19.55 -9.25
N ILE A 195 3.40 19.01 -9.00
CA ILE A 195 2.92 18.75 -7.63
C ILE A 195 3.79 17.74 -6.88
N LEU A 196 4.51 16.89 -7.58
CA LEU A 196 5.38 15.86 -7.00
C LEU A 196 6.84 16.31 -6.83
N ALA A 197 7.18 17.57 -7.15
CA ALA A 197 8.57 18.05 -7.15
C ALA A 197 9.27 17.93 -5.78
N SER A 198 8.52 17.97 -4.66
CA SER A 198 9.06 17.86 -3.30
C SER A 198 9.41 16.43 -2.87
N ASN A 199 8.94 15.41 -3.55
CA ASN A 199 9.17 13.96 -3.38
C ASN A 199 9.09 13.36 -1.95
N LEU A 200 8.73 14.13 -0.93
CA LEU A 200 8.70 13.69 0.47
C LEU A 200 7.28 13.41 0.95
N THR A 201 7.09 12.27 1.60
CA THR A 201 5.81 11.88 2.23
C THR A 201 6.08 11.36 3.64
N ARG A 202 5.24 11.71 4.62
CA ARG A 202 5.28 11.03 5.92
C ARG A 202 4.84 9.57 5.74
N ARG A 203 5.55 8.66 6.40
CA ARG A 203 5.22 7.23 6.31
C ARG A 203 3.82 6.90 6.82
N ILE A 204 3.39 7.59 7.87
CA ILE A 204 2.03 7.48 8.41
C ILE A 204 0.99 7.92 7.38
N ASP A 205 1.26 8.97 6.61
CA ASP A 205 0.36 9.49 5.59
C ASP A 205 0.35 8.62 4.33
N PHE A 206 1.49 8.01 4.00
CA PHE A 206 1.51 6.98 2.96
C PHE A 206 0.58 5.81 3.32
N ALA A 207 0.63 5.37 4.58
CA ALA A 207 -0.28 4.34 5.09
C ALA A 207 -1.74 4.79 5.05
N LEU A 208 -2.00 6.04 5.42
CA LEU A 208 -3.32 6.67 5.34
C LEU A 208 -3.86 6.60 3.91
N PHE A 209 -3.07 7.02 2.91
CA PHE A 209 -3.47 6.97 1.50
C PHE A 209 -3.81 5.55 1.05
N MET A 210 -3.02 4.55 1.44
CA MET A 210 -3.29 3.16 1.09
C MET A 210 -4.60 2.65 1.69
N VAL A 211 -4.90 3.01 2.94
CA VAL A 211 -6.14 2.61 3.60
C VAL A 211 -7.36 3.28 2.96
N GLU A 212 -7.27 4.59 2.65
CA GLU A 212 -8.32 5.32 1.94
C GLU A 212 -8.55 4.78 0.53
N ALA A 213 -7.51 4.37 -0.17
CA ALA A 213 -7.60 3.79 -1.51
C ALA A 213 -8.47 2.52 -1.56
N LEU A 214 -8.70 1.83 -0.43
CA LEU A 214 -9.60 0.69 -0.37
C LEU A 214 -11.06 1.06 -0.72
N ARG A 215 -11.46 2.28 -0.43
CA ARG A 215 -12.83 2.76 -0.64
C ARG A 215 -12.96 3.70 -1.84
N ASN A 216 -11.86 4.04 -2.49
CA ASN A 216 -11.86 4.94 -3.63
C ASN A 216 -11.80 4.16 -4.94
N ASP A 217 -12.94 3.99 -5.58
CA ASP A 217 -13.06 3.24 -6.84
C ASP A 217 -12.43 3.99 -8.03
N THR A 218 -12.21 5.31 -7.94
CA THR A 218 -11.52 6.08 -8.99
C THR A 218 -10.04 5.69 -9.12
N LEU A 219 -9.49 5.04 -8.09
CA LEU A 219 -8.12 4.53 -8.08
C LEU A 219 -7.99 3.07 -8.58
N ILE A 220 -9.09 2.43 -8.98
CA ILE A 220 -9.03 1.08 -9.57
C ILE A 220 -8.28 1.16 -10.90
N HIS A 221 -7.30 0.26 -11.06
CA HIS A 221 -6.38 0.21 -12.20
C HIS A 221 -5.51 1.47 -12.34
N GLU A 222 -5.30 2.22 -11.26
CA GLU A 222 -4.41 3.38 -11.22
C GLU A 222 -3.12 3.11 -10.43
N ALA A 223 -2.06 3.82 -10.81
CA ALA A 223 -0.77 3.76 -10.13
C ALA A 223 -0.36 5.17 -9.63
N PRO A 224 -1.10 5.75 -8.66
CA PRO A 224 -0.86 7.10 -8.17
C PRO A 224 0.56 7.25 -7.58
N ALA A 225 1.29 8.26 -8.05
CA ALA A 225 2.50 8.74 -7.38
C ALA A 225 2.09 9.82 -6.38
N ILE A 226 2.51 9.70 -5.12
CA ILE A 226 2.04 10.57 -4.04
C ILE A 226 3.16 11.40 -3.41
N VAL A 227 2.78 12.55 -2.85
CA VAL A 227 3.63 13.42 -2.03
C VAL A 227 2.82 13.97 -0.86
N GLY A 228 3.49 14.28 0.26
CA GLY A 228 2.84 14.83 1.44
C GLY A 228 2.02 16.10 1.12
N CYS A 229 0.84 16.22 1.70
CA CYS A 229 -0.06 17.35 1.42
C CYS A 229 0.48 18.71 1.90
N ARG A 230 1.44 18.73 2.83
CA ARG A 230 2.15 19.94 3.27
C ARG A 230 3.50 20.15 2.58
N ALA A 231 3.86 19.28 1.63
CA ALA A 231 5.06 19.49 0.82
C ALA A 231 4.93 20.80 0.01
N PRO A 232 6.00 21.58 -0.17
CA PRO A 232 5.93 22.86 -0.89
C PRO A 232 5.28 22.75 -2.27
N SER A 233 5.52 21.69 -3.01
CA SER A 233 4.93 21.45 -4.32
C SER A 233 3.45 21.07 -4.29
N ALA A 234 2.94 20.58 -3.15
CA ALA A 234 1.53 20.17 -3.02
C ALA A 234 0.55 21.36 -3.19
N SER A 235 0.99 22.59 -2.95
CA SER A 235 0.20 23.80 -3.20
C SER A 235 -0.19 24.01 -4.66
N LEU A 236 0.48 23.31 -5.58
CA LEU A 236 0.17 23.34 -7.01
C LEU A 236 -0.97 22.36 -7.37
N ALA A 237 -1.44 21.53 -6.43
CA ALA A 237 -2.52 20.61 -6.68
C ALA A 237 -3.82 21.39 -6.95
N PRO A 238 -4.58 21.03 -8.00
CA PRO A 238 -5.87 21.63 -8.24
C PRO A 238 -6.84 21.33 -7.08
N ALA A 239 -7.72 22.27 -6.72
CA ALA A 239 -8.70 22.09 -5.65
C ALA A 239 -9.58 20.82 -5.82
N SER A 240 -9.78 20.38 -7.07
CA SER A 240 -10.48 19.14 -7.40
C SER A 240 -9.76 17.87 -6.93
N ALA A 241 -8.44 17.90 -6.76
CA ALA A 241 -7.67 16.75 -6.31
C ALA A 241 -7.99 16.37 -4.86
N THR A 242 -8.33 17.34 -4.02
CA THR A 242 -8.78 17.13 -2.64
C THR A 242 -10.25 16.69 -2.59
N ALA A 243 -11.08 17.17 -3.52
CA ALA A 243 -12.50 16.84 -3.58
C ALA A 243 -12.78 15.39 -4.02
N GLN A 244 -11.86 14.74 -4.74
CA GLN A 244 -12.00 13.34 -5.19
C GLN A 244 -12.04 12.30 -4.06
N TRP A 245 -11.73 12.70 -2.82
CA TRP A 245 -11.78 11.84 -1.63
C TRP A 245 -13.08 11.97 -0.83
N LEU A 246 -13.91 12.94 -1.14
CA LEU A 246 -15.14 13.26 -0.39
C LEU A 246 -16.42 12.75 -1.08
N ALA A 247 -16.28 12.15 -2.24
CA ALA A 247 -17.37 11.53 -3.00
C ALA A 247 -17.37 10.01 -2.82
#